data_f254677ffcdf8ade33ca2699cbb83e4f
#
_entry.id   f254677ffcdf8ade33ca2699cbb83e4f
#
_cell.length_a   1.000
_cell.length_b   1.000
_cell.length_c   1.000
_cell.angle_alpha   90.00
_cell.angle_beta   90.00
_cell.angle_gamma   90.00
#
_symmetry.space_group_name_H-M   'P 1'
#
loop_
_entity.id
_entity.type
_entity.pdbx_description
1 polymer ?
#
loop_
_entity_poly.entity_id
_entity_poly.type
_entity_poly.pdbx_seq_one_letter_code
_entity_poly.pdbx_strand_id
1 'polypeptide(L)'
;MDRPDPALVEDWFPLPLQQEYVEHLISQPGLRITVKQATYFVRLWGYGYLYQYGLDHAPITDLKRQVACFYCSHTDAAELFYTGDSGTPRAAGQMLDKLASKHLLRRDDISGGTTRLSLNIPQSFELVREDPGDSFYADGFDPRNDAPFVANFLEKLYSYDGDRPESMLHNIKRGIRQWARQYPKGLRVLRRDSTQEPVGFAAFFPAHPDSEEKFDLPPSRSLHLNRLNVRKEDPIQIATPGDPDCYTVFVRSWQIQLSVWSYGTACELIRDSQTTLKQMRQDFPNLSDIYTIAIHPLSEDFALTLGFRQMKADPDSSLCWLYMPLDRFLALDYEDILLNFDYSRQYG
;
A
#
# COMPACT_ATOMS: atom_id res chain seq x y z
N MET A 1 25.68 14.83 16.23
CA MET A 1 25.22 14.88 14.84
C MET A 1 25.21 16.33 14.42
N ASP A 2 25.91 16.65 13.35
CA ASP A 2 25.92 17.98 12.78
C ASP A 2 24.52 18.26 12.21
N ARG A 3 24.00 19.45 12.52
CA ARG A 3 22.69 19.89 12.02
C ARG A 3 22.84 20.36 10.58
N PRO A 4 21.83 20.15 9.72
CA PRO A 4 21.86 20.75 8.39
C PRO A 4 21.84 22.27 8.51
N ASP A 5 22.64 22.95 7.69
CA ASP A 5 22.63 24.41 7.61
C ASP A 5 21.38 24.86 6.86
N PRO A 6 20.45 25.58 7.52
CA PRO A 6 19.21 26.04 6.90
C PRO A 6 19.43 26.95 5.69
N ALA A 7 20.51 27.73 5.69
CA ALA A 7 20.84 28.67 4.60
C ALA A 7 21.21 27.94 3.30
N LEU A 8 21.64 26.67 3.39
CA LEU A 8 22.04 25.83 2.26
C LEU A 8 20.95 24.86 1.82
N VAL A 9 19.68 25.19 2.07
CA VAL A 9 18.54 24.30 1.81
C VAL A 9 18.50 23.81 0.34
N GLU A 10 18.88 24.61 -0.62
CA GLU A 10 18.86 24.25 -2.04
C GLU A 10 20.02 23.33 -2.45
N ASP A 11 21.11 23.31 -1.67
CA ASP A 11 22.25 22.43 -1.88
C ASP A 11 21.93 20.99 -1.43
N TRP A 12 21.27 20.84 -0.29
CA TRP A 12 20.93 19.52 0.25
C TRP A 12 19.51 19.06 -0.10
N PHE A 13 18.63 19.96 -0.57
CA PHE A 13 17.28 19.64 -1.05
C PHE A 13 17.02 20.33 -2.39
N PRO A 14 17.29 19.65 -3.54
CA PRO A 14 17.24 20.26 -4.87
C PRO A 14 15.87 20.86 -5.21
N LEU A 15 15.86 22.06 -5.79
CA LEU A 15 14.64 22.81 -6.15
C LEU A 15 13.61 22.00 -6.96
N PRO A 16 14.01 21.23 -8.00
CA PRO A 16 13.05 20.43 -8.76
C PRO A 16 12.29 19.45 -7.88
N LEU A 17 12.99 18.85 -6.92
CA LEU A 17 12.39 17.93 -5.97
C LEU A 17 11.48 18.65 -4.98
N GLN A 18 11.87 19.82 -4.47
CA GLN A 18 10.99 20.63 -3.63
C GLN A 18 9.69 20.99 -4.36
N GLN A 19 9.76 21.35 -5.65
CA GLN A 19 8.60 21.72 -6.46
C GLN A 19 7.64 20.54 -6.60
N GLU A 20 8.15 19.35 -6.89
CA GLU A 20 7.36 18.12 -6.99
C GLU A 20 6.56 17.86 -5.70
N TYR A 21 7.22 17.96 -4.53
CA TYR A 21 6.55 17.82 -3.23
C TYR A 21 5.52 18.93 -2.98
N VAL A 22 5.79 20.16 -3.40
CA VAL A 22 4.88 21.29 -3.28
C VAL A 22 3.63 21.10 -4.13
N GLU A 23 3.78 20.70 -5.38
CA GLU A 23 2.67 20.45 -6.31
C GLU A 23 1.76 19.34 -5.78
N HIS A 24 2.36 18.25 -5.31
CA HIS A 24 1.62 17.16 -4.71
C HIS A 24 0.87 17.61 -3.45
N LEU A 25 1.49 18.40 -2.59
CA LEU A 25 0.86 18.90 -1.36
C LEU A 25 -0.35 19.82 -1.66
N ILE A 26 -0.26 20.65 -2.69
CA ILE A 26 -1.34 21.56 -3.08
C ILE A 26 -2.50 20.81 -3.71
N SER A 27 -2.23 19.72 -4.42
CA SER A 27 -3.25 18.90 -5.08
C SER A 27 -4.09 18.08 -4.10
N GLN A 28 -3.68 17.99 -2.81
CA GLN A 28 -4.38 17.18 -1.81
C GLN A 28 -5.81 17.67 -1.55
N PRO A 29 -6.84 16.82 -1.70
CA PRO A 29 -8.21 17.16 -1.39
C PRO A 29 -8.37 17.61 0.07
N GLY A 30 -9.00 18.74 0.29
CA GLY A 30 -9.27 19.25 1.65
C GLY A 30 -8.13 20.08 2.29
N LEU A 31 -6.91 20.02 1.76
CA LEU A 31 -5.80 20.82 2.24
C LEU A 31 -5.78 22.21 1.58
N ARG A 32 -6.38 23.21 2.26
CA ARG A 32 -6.44 24.59 1.73
C ARG A 32 -5.20 25.38 2.15
N ILE A 33 -4.11 25.25 1.39
CA ILE A 33 -2.85 25.97 1.59
C ILE A 33 -2.41 26.70 0.33
N THR A 34 -1.61 27.75 0.49
CA THR A 34 -0.99 28.46 -0.63
C THR A 34 0.31 27.77 -1.05
N VAL A 35 0.75 28.00 -2.31
CA VAL A 35 2.08 27.55 -2.80
C VAL A 35 3.19 27.89 -1.81
N LYS A 36 3.20 29.12 -1.30
CA LYS A 36 4.19 29.60 -0.35
C LYS A 36 4.19 28.83 0.98
N GLN A 37 3.00 28.49 1.50
CA GLN A 37 2.86 27.64 2.69
C GLN A 37 3.35 26.22 2.45
N ALA A 38 3.01 25.64 1.28
CA ALA A 38 3.48 24.34 0.87
C ALA A 38 5.00 24.29 0.76
N THR A 39 5.63 25.28 0.10
CA THR A 39 7.08 25.37 -0.04
C THR A 39 7.78 25.40 1.34
N TYR A 40 7.27 26.19 2.26
CA TYR A 40 7.87 26.29 3.59
C TYR A 40 7.69 25.01 4.41
N PHE A 41 6.54 24.36 4.29
CA PHE A 41 6.31 23.06 4.91
C PHE A 41 7.25 21.99 4.35
N VAL A 42 7.41 21.92 3.04
CA VAL A 42 8.30 20.97 2.36
C VAL A 42 9.76 21.19 2.78
N ARG A 43 10.22 22.43 2.89
CA ARG A 43 11.57 22.75 3.37
C ARG A 43 11.78 22.35 4.85
N LEU A 44 10.77 22.56 5.70
CA LEU A 44 10.80 22.06 7.09
C LEU A 44 10.86 20.53 7.15
N TRP A 45 10.18 19.88 6.25
CA TRP A 45 10.20 18.42 6.17
C TRP A 45 11.59 17.91 5.77
N GLY A 46 12.20 18.47 4.74
CA GLY A 46 13.58 18.15 4.35
C GLY A 46 14.58 18.41 5.49
N TYR A 47 14.44 19.55 6.19
CA TYR A 47 15.27 19.87 7.34
C TYR A 47 15.13 18.85 8.47
N GLY A 48 13.91 18.50 8.84
CA GLY A 48 13.62 17.49 9.86
C GLY A 48 14.11 16.09 9.46
N TYR A 49 14.04 15.76 8.17
CA TYR A 49 14.56 14.51 7.64
C TYR A 49 16.08 14.40 7.85
N LEU A 50 16.86 15.41 7.42
CA LEU A 50 18.31 15.39 7.61
C LEU A 50 18.70 15.54 9.09
N TYR A 51 17.92 16.26 9.88
CA TYR A 51 18.12 16.34 11.33
C TYR A 51 18.05 14.97 12.00
N GLN A 52 17.18 14.08 11.52
CA GLN A 52 16.97 12.74 12.07
C GLN A 52 17.95 11.70 11.48
N TYR A 53 18.19 11.75 10.17
CA TYR A 53 18.94 10.70 9.47
C TYR A 53 20.40 11.05 9.21
N GLY A 54 20.79 12.32 9.37
CA GLY A 54 22.16 12.80 9.17
C GLY A 54 22.43 13.35 7.77
N LEU A 55 23.52 14.11 7.65
CA LEU A 55 23.95 14.77 6.41
C LEU A 55 24.45 13.80 5.35
N ASP A 56 24.76 12.56 5.70
CA ASP A 56 25.14 11.50 4.75
C ASP A 56 23.99 11.16 3.78
N HIS A 57 22.77 11.61 4.11
CA HIS A 57 21.60 11.50 3.24
C HIS A 57 21.37 12.73 2.34
N ALA A 58 22.32 13.66 2.31
CA ALA A 58 22.30 14.78 1.36
C ALA A 58 23.08 14.44 0.07
N PRO A 59 22.66 14.92 -1.13
CA PRO A 59 21.39 15.61 -1.35
C PRO A 59 20.18 14.69 -1.19
N ILE A 60 19.08 15.25 -0.68
CA ILE A 60 17.83 14.53 -0.53
C ILE A 60 17.35 14.08 -1.92
N THR A 61 17.10 12.80 -2.07
CA THR A 61 16.49 12.20 -3.28
C THR A 61 15.05 11.78 -3.05
N ASP A 62 14.71 11.51 -1.78
CA ASP A 62 13.36 11.17 -1.35
C ASP A 62 13.16 11.49 0.13
N LEU A 63 11.96 11.99 0.51
CA LEU A 63 11.62 12.30 1.89
C LEU A 63 10.83 11.15 2.51
N LYS A 64 11.33 10.62 3.63
CA LYS A 64 10.56 9.65 4.42
C LYS A 64 9.47 10.37 5.21
N ARG A 65 8.28 9.77 5.22
CA ARG A 65 7.11 10.31 5.92
C ARG A 65 7.28 10.39 7.43
N GLN A 66 7.94 9.42 8.04
CA GLN A 66 8.19 9.41 9.47
C GLN A 66 9.41 10.27 9.80
N VAL A 67 9.15 11.51 10.20
CA VAL A 67 10.17 12.39 10.75
C VAL A 67 9.84 12.62 12.23
N ALA A 68 10.80 12.28 13.10
CA ALA A 68 10.68 12.56 14.53
C ALA A 68 10.62 14.07 14.78
N CYS A 69 10.23 14.47 16.00
CA CYS A 69 10.28 15.87 16.37
C CYS A 69 11.73 16.39 16.36
N PHE A 70 11.92 17.59 15.88
CA PHE A 70 13.21 18.26 15.78
C PHE A 70 13.12 19.69 16.33
N TYR A 71 14.28 20.30 16.58
CA TYR A 71 14.38 21.66 17.08
C TYR A 71 14.68 22.63 15.94
N CYS A 72 13.93 23.72 15.88
CA CYS A 72 14.10 24.77 14.90
C CYS A 72 13.89 26.13 15.58
N SER A 73 14.87 27.01 15.51
CA SER A 73 14.70 28.39 15.97
C SER A 73 13.94 29.23 14.94
N HIS A 74 13.43 30.38 15.34
CA HIS A 74 12.83 31.29 14.37
C HIS A 74 13.85 31.83 13.36
N THR A 75 15.13 31.83 13.71
CA THR A 75 16.23 32.20 12.80
C THR A 75 16.44 31.09 11.77
N ASP A 76 16.55 29.81 12.20
CA ASP A 76 16.66 28.67 11.29
C ASP A 76 15.47 28.61 10.32
N ALA A 77 14.27 28.86 10.86
CA ALA A 77 13.05 28.90 10.00
C ALA A 77 13.08 30.06 9.01
N ALA A 78 13.65 31.22 9.38
CA ALA A 78 13.78 32.35 8.47
C ALA A 78 14.76 32.05 7.33
N GLU A 79 15.90 31.43 7.64
CA GLU A 79 16.88 31.00 6.66
C GLU A 79 16.33 29.94 5.71
N LEU A 80 15.57 28.97 6.23
CA LEU A 80 14.88 27.94 5.41
C LEU A 80 13.83 28.52 4.48
N PHE A 81 13.07 29.52 4.95
CA PHE A 81 11.91 30.03 4.21
C PHE A 81 12.28 31.08 3.18
N TYR A 82 13.27 31.94 3.49
CA TYR A 82 13.54 33.15 2.73
C TYR A 82 14.92 33.14 2.08
N THR A 83 15.29 32.04 1.44
CA THR A 83 16.56 31.94 0.70
C THR A 83 16.70 33.10 -0.29
N GLY A 84 17.68 33.96 -0.05
CA GLY A 84 17.94 35.16 -0.88
C GLY A 84 17.05 36.38 -0.65
N ASP A 85 16.05 36.29 0.22
CA ASP A 85 15.13 37.39 0.55
C ASP A 85 15.33 37.90 1.99
N SER A 86 14.94 39.16 2.26
CA SER A 86 15.02 39.80 3.57
C SER A 86 13.92 39.37 4.55
N GLY A 87 13.74 38.04 4.74
CA GLY A 87 12.79 37.50 5.71
C GLY A 87 13.28 37.70 7.14
N THR A 88 12.37 37.97 8.08
CA THR A 88 12.72 38.15 9.48
C THR A 88 12.34 36.93 10.32
N PRO A 89 13.05 36.63 11.43
CA PRO A 89 12.67 35.55 12.35
C PRO A 89 11.23 35.69 12.88
N ARG A 90 10.75 36.94 13.06
CA ARG A 90 9.35 37.20 13.43
C ARG A 90 8.36 36.75 12.37
N ALA A 91 8.64 37.02 11.08
CA ALA A 91 7.80 36.59 9.98
C ALA A 91 7.79 35.08 9.82
N ALA A 92 8.93 34.42 10.05
CA ALA A 92 9.03 32.96 10.06
C ALA A 92 8.22 32.33 11.21
N GLY A 93 8.29 32.91 12.43
CA GLY A 93 7.45 32.48 13.54
C GLY A 93 5.95 32.57 13.23
N GLN A 94 5.49 33.69 12.64
CA GLN A 94 4.10 33.83 12.18
C GLN A 94 3.72 32.80 11.11
N MET A 95 4.65 32.37 10.26
CA MET A 95 4.40 31.35 9.27
C MET A 95 4.28 29.97 9.91
N LEU A 96 5.10 29.66 10.91
CA LEU A 96 4.96 28.43 11.71
C LEU A 96 3.58 28.36 12.38
N ASP A 97 3.09 29.51 12.93
CA ASP A 97 1.71 29.58 13.48
C ASP A 97 0.63 29.29 12.42
N LYS A 98 0.81 29.81 11.19
CA LYS A 98 -0.12 29.54 10.09
C LYS A 98 -0.09 28.08 9.68
N LEU A 99 1.07 27.45 9.61
CA LEU A 99 1.18 26.02 9.31
C LEU A 99 0.57 25.15 10.42
N ALA A 100 0.75 25.56 11.68
CA ALA A 100 0.11 24.89 12.81
C ALA A 100 -1.43 25.02 12.77
N SER A 101 -1.96 26.21 12.43
CA SER A 101 -3.41 26.42 12.28
C SER A 101 -4.03 25.61 11.13
N LYS A 102 -3.21 25.13 10.17
CA LYS A 102 -3.59 24.23 9.09
C LYS A 102 -3.38 22.74 9.45
N HIS A 103 -3.04 22.44 10.69
CA HIS A 103 -2.74 21.10 11.18
C HIS A 103 -1.56 20.40 10.46
N LEU A 104 -0.71 21.15 9.76
CA LEU A 104 0.48 20.59 9.10
C LEU A 104 1.63 20.34 10.06
N LEU A 105 1.69 21.08 11.17
CA LEU A 105 2.66 20.84 12.21
C LEU A 105 2.08 21.14 13.59
N ARG A 106 2.71 20.55 14.59
CA ARG A 106 2.55 20.89 15.99
C ARG A 106 3.83 21.54 16.48
N ARG A 107 3.70 22.59 17.28
CA ARG A 107 4.82 23.30 17.89
C ARG A 107 4.69 23.33 19.40
N ASP A 108 5.80 23.10 20.07
CA ASP A 108 5.93 23.26 21.51
C ASP A 108 7.07 24.26 21.76
N ASP A 109 6.72 25.44 22.20
CA ASP A 109 7.70 26.50 22.45
C ASP A 109 8.53 26.19 23.69
N ILE A 110 9.85 26.30 23.54
CA ILE A 110 10.82 26.14 24.62
C ILE A 110 11.47 27.50 24.92
N SER A 111 11.89 27.72 26.15
CA SER A 111 12.54 28.94 26.56
C SER A 111 13.73 29.28 25.64
N GLY A 112 13.85 30.56 25.23
CA GLY A 112 15.00 31.06 24.45
C GLY A 112 14.78 31.14 22.94
N GLY A 113 13.52 31.10 22.45
CA GLY A 113 13.22 31.29 21.01
C GLY A 113 13.44 30.04 20.13
N THR A 114 13.68 28.90 20.76
CA THR A 114 13.74 27.60 20.09
C THR A 114 12.39 26.89 20.22
N THR A 115 11.90 26.34 19.12
CA THR A 115 10.63 25.61 19.05
C THR A 115 10.91 24.15 18.71
N ARG A 116 10.24 23.24 19.40
CA ARG A 116 10.18 21.84 19.03
C ARG A 116 9.05 21.67 18.04
N LEU A 117 9.36 21.15 16.86
CA LEU A 117 8.41 20.92 15.77
C LEU A 117 8.15 19.43 15.60
N SER A 118 6.89 19.09 15.43
CA SER A 118 6.44 17.76 14.96
C SER A 118 5.61 17.98 13.72
N LEU A 119 5.98 17.35 12.60
CA LEU A 119 5.28 17.49 11.34
C LEU A 119 4.11 16.52 11.27
N ASN A 120 2.96 17.01 10.86
CA ASN A 120 1.79 16.21 10.50
C ASN A 120 1.78 16.08 8.97
N ILE A 121 2.59 15.18 8.47
CA ILE A 121 2.66 14.91 7.04
C ILE A 121 1.36 14.18 6.66
N PRO A 122 0.58 14.69 5.69
CA PRO A 122 -0.66 14.05 5.27
C PRO A 122 -0.40 12.60 4.89
N GLN A 123 -1.32 11.71 5.26
CA GLN A 123 -1.15 10.27 5.00
C GLN A 123 -1.07 9.93 3.51
N SER A 124 -1.71 10.72 2.67
CA SER A 124 -1.64 10.66 1.21
C SER A 124 -0.28 11.06 0.60
N PHE A 125 0.68 11.46 1.44
CA PHE A 125 1.97 11.95 0.99
C PHE A 125 3.00 10.80 0.90
N GLU A 126 2.71 9.80 0.11
CA GLU A 126 3.73 9.01 -0.56
C GLU A 126 3.75 9.52 -1.99
N LEU A 127 4.78 10.28 -2.36
CA LEU A 127 5.17 10.32 -3.76
C LEU A 127 5.46 8.87 -4.11
N VAL A 128 4.49 8.22 -4.73
CA VAL A 128 4.79 7.02 -5.50
C VAL A 128 5.66 7.51 -6.63
N ARG A 129 6.93 7.71 -6.36
CA ARG A 129 7.92 7.73 -7.42
C ARG A 129 7.91 6.31 -7.95
N GLU A 130 7.30 6.14 -9.11
CA GLU A 130 7.85 5.18 -10.04
C GLU A 130 9.29 5.70 -10.24
N ASP A 131 10.23 5.08 -9.54
CA ASP A 131 11.63 5.25 -9.84
C ASP A 131 11.72 4.99 -11.35
N PRO A 132 12.16 5.95 -12.20
CA PRO A 132 12.18 5.73 -13.65
C PRO A 132 12.97 4.49 -14.08
N GLY A 133 13.62 3.82 -13.12
CA GLY A 133 14.33 2.56 -13.24
C GLY A 133 13.66 1.34 -12.59
N ASP A 134 12.58 1.51 -11.80
CA ASP A 134 11.91 0.36 -11.19
C ASP A 134 10.76 -0.14 -12.09
N SER A 135 11.04 -1.17 -12.85
CA SER A 135 10.01 -1.97 -13.52
C SER A 135 9.52 -3.08 -12.59
N PHE A 136 8.25 -3.43 -12.78
CA PHE A 136 7.61 -4.52 -12.05
C PHE A 136 7.10 -5.54 -13.05
N TYR A 137 7.22 -6.81 -12.70
CA TYR A 137 6.71 -7.89 -13.52
C TYR A 137 6.10 -8.99 -12.67
N ALA A 138 5.14 -9.69 -13.21
CA ALA A 138 4.52 -10.82 -12.55
C ALA A 138 5.23 -12.13 -12.88
N ASP A 139 5.38 -13.01 -11.88
CA ASP A 139 6.06 -14.29 -12.00
C ASP A 139 5.39 -15.37 -11.16
N GLY A 140 5.81 -16.62 -11.36
CA GLY A 140 5.41 -17.76 -10.53
C GLY A 140 5.96 -17.64 -9.11
N PHE A 141 5.17 -18.05 -8.13
CA PHE A 141 5.60 -18.08 -6.73
C PHE A 141 6.60 -19.23 -6.47
N ASP A 142 7.78 -18.91 -5.96
CA ASP A 142 8.75 -19.89 -5.45
C ASP A 142 8.57 -20.09 -3.92
N PRO A 143 8.08 -21.28 -3.47
CA PRO A 143 7.86 -21.53 -2.04
C PRO A 143 9.12 -21.44 -1.18
N ARG A 144 10.31 -21.53 -1.77
CA ARG A 144 11.60 -21.48 -1.03
C ARG A 144 12.02 -20.05 -0.78
N ASN A 145 11.99 -19.23 -1.84
CA ASN A 145 12.52 -17.88 -1.83
C ASN A 145 11.47 -16.84 -1.43
N ASP A 146 10.21 -16.98 -1.90
CA ASP A 146 9.19 -15.94 -1.74
C ASP A 146 8.39 -16.06 -0.44
N ALA A 147 8.21 -17.28 0.09
CA ALA A 147 7.35 -17.49 1.24
C ALA A 147 7.69 -16.60 2.48
N PRO A 148 8.96 -16.30 2.80
CA PRO A 148 9.28 -15.39 3.89
C PRO A 148 8.80 -13.96 3.65
N PHE A 149 9.01 -13.43 2.45
CA PHE A 149 8.61 -12.06 2.06
C PHE A 149 7.10 -11.91 2.01
N VAL A 150 6.43 -12.82 1.30
CA VAL A 150 4.96 -12.82 1.18
C VAL A 150 4.31 -12.98 2.55
N ALA A 151 4.84 -13.83 3.42
CA ALA A 151 4.30 -14.00 4.77
C ALA A 151 4.44 -12.75 5.64
N ASN A 152 5.59 -12.07 5.59
CA ASN A 152 5.79 -10.79 6.31
C ASN A 152 4.83 -9.71 5.80
N PHE A 153 4.63 -9.67 4.50
CA PHE A 153 3.72 -8.75 3.86
C PHE A 153 2.24 -9.02 4.27
N LEU A 154 1.80 -10.27 4.18
CA LEU A 154 0.43 -10.66 4.58
C LEU A 154 0.21 -10.49 6.09
N GLU A 155 1.22 -10.76 6.94
CA GLU A 155 1.12 -10.51 8.38
C GLU A 155 0.81 -9.06 8.68
N LYS A 156 1.48 -8.11 8.01
CA LYS A 156 1.23 -6.68 8.19
C LYS A 156 -0.20 -6.29 7.81
N LEU A 157 -0.74 -6.87 6.73
CA LEU A 157 -2.11 -6.64 6.30
C LEU A 157 -3.17 -7.21 7.25
N TYR A 158 -2.93 -8.41 7.77
CA TYR A 158 -3.88 -9.09 8.66
C TYR A 158 -3.78 -8.65 10.13
N SER A 159 -2.74 -7.88 10.49
CA SER A 159 -2.51 -7.41 11.86
C SER A 159 -3.23 -6.09 12.19
N TYR A 160 -4.15 -5.66 11.36
CA TYR A 160 -4.87 -4.38 11.54
C TYR A 160 -5.66 -4.30 12.87
N ASP A 161 -6.09 -5.44 13.42
CA ASP A 161 -6.90 -5.54 14.66
C ASP A 161 -6.08 -5.72 15.96
N GLY A 162 -4.77 -5.52 15.95
CA GLY A 162 -3.97 -5.37 17.18
C GLY A 162 -3.52 -6.64 17.90
N ASP A 163 -4.13 -7.80 17.70
CA ASP A 163 -3.76 -9.06 18.35
C ASP A 163 -2.81 -9.88 17.45
N ARG A 164 -1.50 -9.84 17.74
CA ARG A 164 -0.46 -10.58 17.01
C ARG A 164 -0.03 -11.83 17.78
N PRO A 165 -0.56 -13.02 17.48
CA PRO A 165 0.02 -14.24 18.00
C PRO A 165 1.44 -14.44 17.41
N GLU A 166 2.44 -14.70 18.23
CA GLU A 166 3.84 -14.98 17.80
C GLU A 166 3.94 -16.07 16.71
N SER A 167 2.97 -16.97 16.66
CA SER A 167 2.90 -18.03 15.66
C SER A 167 2.34 -17.63 14.31
N MET A 168 1.79 -16.41 14.14
CA MET A 168 1.06 -15.99 12.94
C MET A 168 1.92 -16.06 11.67
N LEU A 169 3.12 -15.48 11.70
CA LEU A 169 4.05 -15.48 10.58
C LEU A 169 4.44 -16.91 10.15
N HIS A 170 4.69 -17.80 11.14
CA HIS A 170 5.02 -19.20 10.86
C HIS A 170 3.84 -19.93 10.18
N ASN A 171 2.62 -19.67 10.65
CA ASN A 171 1.41 -20.28 10.13
C ASN A 171 1.13 -19.83 8.70
N ILE A 172 1.29 -18.53 8.41
CA ILE A 172 1.16 -17.98 7.05
C ILE A 172 2.18 -18.65 6.11
N LYS A 173 3.47 -18.69 6.47
CA LYS A 173 4.52 -19.35 5.67
C LYS A 173 4.18 -20.80 5.36
N ARG A 174 3.70 -21.54 6.36
CA ARG A 174 3.32 -22.95 6.21
C ARG A 174 2.12 -23.10 5.29
N GLY A 175 1.10 -22.27 5.47
CA GLY A 175 -0.11 -22.25 4.63
C GLY A 175 0.22 -22.00 3.17
N ILE A 176 0.96 -20.93 2.87
CA ILE A 176 1.36 -20.58 1.49
C ILE A 176 2.15 -21.72 0.83
N ARG A 177 3.08 -22.35 1.56
CA ARG A 177 3.84 -23.50 1.03
C ARG A 177 2.98 -24.73 0.80
N GLN A 178 1.95 -24.92 1.62
CA GLN A 178 0.98 -26.00 1.40
C GLN A 178 0.14 -25.75 0.14
N TRP A 179 -0.35 -24.53 -0.06
CA TRP A 179 -1.11 -24.12 -1.25
C TRP A 179 -0.28 -24.28 -2.52
N ALA A 180 0.99 -23.87 -2.48
CA ALA A 180 1.90 -24.03 -3.61
C ALA A 180 2.14 -25.50 -4.02
N ARG A 181 1.97 -26.46 -3.09
CA ARG A 181 2.05 -27.90 -3.41
C ARG A 181 0.78 -28.42 -4.06
N GLN A 182 -0.37 -27.84 -3.71
CA GLN A 182 -1.67 -28.30 -4.20
C GLN A 182 -1.92 -27.80 -5.63
N TYR A 183 -1.73 -26.50 -5.86
CA TYR A 183 -1.89 -25.89 -7.18
C TYR A 183 -0.90 -24.74 -7.40
N PRO A 184 0.33 -25.02 -7.81
CA PRO A 184 1.39 -24.00 -7.92
C PRO A 184 1.10 -22.94 -8.98
N LYS A 185 0.38 -23.28 -10.07
CA LYS A 185 0.04 -22.33 -11.15
C LYS A 185 -0.86 -21.19 -10.67
N GLY A 186 -1.63 -21.40 -9.60
CA GLY A 186 -2.52 -20.40 -9.02
C GLY A 186 -1.85 -19.39 -8.10
N LEU A 187 -0.57 -19.56 -7.76
CA LEU A 187 0.15 -18.64 -6.90
C LEU A 187 1.10 -17.78 -7.73
N ARG A 188 0.90 -16.48 -7.64
CA ARG A 188 1.64 -15.49 -8.42
C ARG A 188 2.25 -14.44 -7.51
N VAL A 189 3.38 -13.88 -7.92
CA VAL A 189 4.03 -12.75 -7.27
C VAL A 189 4.26 -11.62 -8.26
N LEU A 190 4.10 -10.39 -7.79
CA LEU A 190 4.59 -9.22 -8.48
C LEU A 190 5.98 -8.92 -7.91
N ARG A 191 6.98 -8.83 -8.77
CA ARG A 191 8.38 -8.59 -8.38
C ARG A 191 8.84 -7.22 -8.82
N ARG A 192 9.70 -6.64 -8.01
CA ARG A 192 10.51 -5.49 -8.41
C ARG A 192 11.68 -6.00 -9.25
N ASP A 193 11.88 -5.46 -10.44
CA ASP A 193 12.91 -5.93 -11.37
C ASP A 193 14.32 -5.74 -10.81
N SER A 194 14.59 -4.61 -10.18
CA SER A 194 15.92 -4.26 -9.65
C SER A 194 16.39 -5.17 -8.51
N THR A 195 15.49 -5.63 -7.62
CA THR A 195 15.83 -6.43 -6.42
C THR A 195 15.33 -7.87 -6.47
N GLN A 196 14.46 -8.19 -7.42
CA GLN A 196 13.77 -9.47 -7.53
C GLN A 196 12.87 -9.81 -6.33
N GLU A 197 12.66 -8.86 -5.44
CA GLU A 197 11.81 -9.05 -4.25
C GLU A 197 10.32 -9.05 -4.60
N PRO A 198 9.52 -9.94 -3.99
CA PRO A 198 8.08 -9.90 -4.10
C PRO A 198 7.52 -8.64 -3.45
N VAL A 199 6.78 -7.84 -4.22
CA VAL A 199 6.07 -6.64 -3.76
C VAL A 199 4.55 -6.79 -3.85
N GLY A 200 4.08 -7.87 -4.46
CA GLY A 200 2.67 -8.24 -4.52
C GLY A 200 2.50 -9.75 -4.55
N PHE A 201 1.30 -10.21 -4.23
CA PHE A 201 0.96 -11.62 -4.21
C PHE A 201 -0.49 -11.84 -4.59
N ALA A 202 -0.72 -12.82 -5.48
CA ALA A 202 -2.04 -13.31 -5.82
C ALA A 202 -2.12 -14.82 -5.61
N ALA A 203 -3.27 -15.29 -5.09
CA ALA A 203 -3.54 -16.69 -4.87
C ALA A 203 -4.94 -17.04 -5.40
N PHE A 204 -4.97 -17.80 -6.49
CA PHE A 204 -6.17 -18.27 -7.17
C PHE A 204 -6.37 -19.76 -6.88
N PHE A 205 -7.47 -20.08 -6.23
CA PHE A 205 -7.80 -21.45 -5.85
C PHE A 205 -8.98 -21.95 -6.67
N PRO A 206 -8.79 -22.96 -7.53
CA PRO A 206 -9.90 -23.70 -8.09
C PRO A 206 -10.58 -24.46 -6.94
N ALA A 207 -11.82 -24.07 -6.61
CA ALA A 207 -12.52 -24.65 -5.47
C ALA A 207 -13.06 -26.03 -5.81
N HIS A 208 -12.83 -27.00 -4.90
CA HIS A 208 -13.42 -28.32 -5.02
C HIS A 208 -14.96 -28.21 -4.93
N PRO A 209 -15.73 -29.01 -5.69
CA PRO A 209 -17.19 -28.97 -5.68
C PRO A 209 -17.80 -29.03 -4.28
N ASP A 210 -17.27 -29.85 -3.37
CA ASP A 210 -17.72 -29.96 -1.98
C ASP A 210 -17.51 -28.66 -1.16
N SER A 211 -16.79 -27.70 -1.71
CA SER A 211 -16.55 -26.39 -1.07
C SER A 211 -17.47 -25.29 -1.62
N GLU A 212 -18.21 -25.51 -2.68
CA GLU A 212 -19.02 -24.47 -3.34
C GLU A 212 -20.09 -23.91 -2.43
N GLU A 213 -20.75 -24.74 -1.61
CA GLU A 213 -21.73 -24.29 -0.62
C GLU A 213 -21.19 -23.24 0.36
N LYS A 214 -19.85 -23.16 0.53
CA LYS A 214 -19.23 -22.19 1.43
C LYS A 214 -19.38 -20.75 0.94
N PHE A 215 -19.51 -20.55 -0.37
CA PHE A 215 -19.70 -19.23 -0.96
C PHE A 215 -21.13 -18.69 -0.79
N ASP A 216 -22.08 -19.57 -0.50
CA ASP A 216 -23.46 -19.20 -0.15
C ASP A 216 -23.64 -18.83 1.33
N LEU A 217 -22.68 -19.20 2.16
CA LEU A 217 -22.67 -18.88 3.59
C LEU A 217 -21.93 -17.55 3.85
N PRO A 218 -22.26 -16.82 4.93
CA PRO A 218 -21.47 -15.65 5.34
C PRO A 218 -19.99 -16.01 5.56
N PRO A 219 -19.05 -15.10 5.23
CA PRO A 219 -17.61 -15.34 5.40
C PRO A 219 -17.20 -15.83 6.78
N SER A 220 -17.80 -15.30 7.86
CA SER A 220 -17.53 -15.73 9.24
C SER A 220 -17.84 -17.20 9.51
N ARG A 221 -18.77 -17.78 8.74
CA ARG A 221 -19.19 -19.19 8.86
C ARG A 221 -18.45 -20.11 7.90
N SER A 222 -17.97 -19.57 6.79
CA SER A 222 -17.30 -20.34 5.73
C SER A 222 -15.79 -20.32 5.83
N LEU A 223 -15.21 -19.25 6.40
CA LEU A 223 -13.77 -19.08 6.52
C LEU A 223 -13.40 -18.88 7.99
N HIS A 224 -12.39 -19.62 8.46
CA HIS A 224 -11.82 -19.38 9.78
C HIS A 224 -10.79 -18.25 9.72
N LEU A 225 -11.24 -17.02 9.38
CA LEU A 225 -10.40 -15.86 9.14
C LEU A 225 -9.51 -15.48 10.36
N ASN A 226 -10.04 -15.63 11.57
CA ASN A 226 -9.34 -15.25 12.81
C ASN A 226 -8.48 -16.38 13.40
N ARG A 227 -8.46 -17.54 12.79
CA ARG A 227 -7.70 -18.68 13.30
C ARG A 227 -7.07 -19.43 12.14
N LEU A 228 -5.97 -18.91 11.61
CA LEU A 228 -4.97 -19.74 10.95
C LEU A 228 -4.41 -20.76 11.96
N ASN A 229 -5.33 -21.51 12.54
CA ASN A 229 -5.00 -22.58 13.46
C ASN A 229 -4.52 -23.74 12.58
N VAL A 230 -3.23 -23.90 12.48
CA VAL A 230 -2.49 -24.87 11.66
C VAL A 230 -2.98 -26.32 11.81
N ARG A 231 -3.85 -26.58 12.76
CA ARG A 231 -4.42 -27.90 13.04
C ARG A 231 -5.81 -28.13 12.43
N LYS A 232 -6.44 -27.10 11.81
CA LYS A 232 -7.71 -27.30 11.11
C LYS A 232 -7.45 -27.27 9.62
N GLU A 233 -8.08 -28.18 8.91
CA GLU A 233 -8.09 -28.21 7.45
C GLU A 233 -8.70 -26.92 6.92
N ASP A 234 -8.19 -26.47 5.77
CA ASP A 234 -8.74 -25.33 5.07
C ASP A 234 -10.20 -25.65 4.69
N PRO A 235 -11.17 -24.79 5.05
CA PRO A 235 -12.57 -25.06 4.74
C PRO A 235 -12.85 -25.06 3.22
N ILE A 236 -12.00 -24.37 2.43
CA ILE A 236 -12.08 -24.38 0.97
C ILE A 236 -10.97 -25.29 0.44
N GLN A 237 -11.35 -26.43 -0.05
CA GLN A 237 -10.47 -27.41 -0.65
C GLN A 237 -10.17 -27.03 -2.09
N ILE A 238 -8.98 -27.38 -2.58
CA ILE A 238 -8.56 -27.15 -3.96
C ILE A 238 -8.95 -28.36 -4.81
N ALA A 239 -9.59 -28.09 -5.96
CA ALA A 239 -9.96 -29.09 -6.95
C ALA A 239 -8.71 -29.71 -7.60
N THR A 240 -8.84 -30.94 -8.08
CA THR A 240 -7.80 -31.60 -8.86
C THR A 240 -7.89 -31.20 -10.34
N PRO A 241 -6.76 -30.89 -11.03
CA PRO A 241 -6.79 -30.60 -12.45
C PRO A 241 -7.51 -31.68 -13.26
N GLY A 242 -8.40 -31.25 -14.14
CA GLY A 242 -9.27 -32.14 -14.93
C GLY A 242 -10.65 -32.38 -14.32
N ASP A 243 -10.92 -31.87 -13.12
CA ASP A 243 -12.21 -31.96 -12.46
C ASP A 243 -13.28 -31.20 -13.28
N PRO A 244 -14.30 -31.87 -13.86
CA PRO A 244 -15.33 -31.21 -14.65
C PRO A 244 -16.36 -30.46 -13.78
N ASP A 245 -16.42 -30.73 -12.48
CA ASP A 245 -17.36 -30.12 -11.55
C ASP A 245 -16.76 -28.92 -10.80
N CYS A 246 -15.55 -28.51 -11.17
CA CYS A 246 -14.93 -27.29 -10.66
C CYS A 246 -15.41 -26.07 -11.44
N TYR A 247 -16.31 -25.28 -10.87
CA TYR A 247 -16.89 -24.08 -11.47
C TYR A 247 -16.32 -22.77 -10.87
N THR A 248 -15.79 -22.83 -9.67
CA THR A 248 -15.48 -21.65 -8.88
C THR A 248 -13.98 -21.44 -8.68
N VAL A 249 -13.52 -20.21 -8.89
CA VAL A 249 -12.20 -19.73 -8.43
C VAL A 249 -12.37 -18.88 -7.20
N PHE A 250 -11.70 -19.24 -6.13
CA PHE A 250 -11.54 -18.39 -4.96
C PHE A 250 -10.23 -17.62 -5.04
N VAL A 251 -10.32 -16.29 -5.19
CA VAL A 251 -9.16 -15.39 -5.07
C VAL A 251 -8.91 -15.14 -3.59
N ARG A 252 -7.99 -15.90 -3.02
CA ARG A 252 -7.71 -15.90 -1.59
C ARG A 252 -6.83 -14.75 -1.15
N SER A 253 -5.99 -14.28 -2.04
CA SER A 253 -5.16 -13.10 -1.84
C SER A 253 -4.97 -12.39 -3.17
N TRP A 254 -5.00 -11.06 -3.12
CA TRP A 254 -4.80 -10.21 -4.27
C TRP A 254 -4.31 -8.86 -3.78
N GLN A 255 -3.01 -8.79 -3.49
CA GLN A 255 -2.44 -7.72 -2.70
C GLN A 255 -1.15 -7.19 -3.32
N ILE A 256 -0.97 -5.89 -3.25
CA ILE A 256 0.27 -5.19 -3.57
C ILE A 256 0.70 -4.41 -2.32
N GLN A 257 1.99 -4.31 -2.05
CA GLN A 257 2.52 -3.48 -0.97
C GLN A 257 2.13 -2.02 -1.22
N LEU A 258 1.63 -1.35 -0.19
CA LEU A 258 1.15 0.04 -0.30
C LEU A 258 2.22 1.01 -0.82
N SER A 259 3.50 0.76 -0.51
CA SER A 259 4.63 1.58 -0.96
C SER A 259 4.89 1.56 -2.47
N VAL A 260 4.31 0.59 -3.20
CA VAL A 260 4.41 0.46 -4.65
C VAL A 260 3.04 0.34 -5.32
N TRP A 261 1.98 0.69 -4.59
CA TRP A 261 0.62 0.68 -5.08
C TRP A 261 0.40 1.83 -6.06
N SER A 262 0.35 1.52 -7.34
CA SER A 262 0.24 2.48 -8.43
C SER A 262 -0.60 1.94 -9.58
N TYR A 263 -0.93 2.78 -10.54
CA TYR A 263 -1.58 2.36 -11.78
C TYR A 263 -0.80 1.24 -12.49
N GLY A 264 0.53 1.43 -12.64
CA GLY A 264 1.38 0.44 -13.32
C GLY A 264 1.40 -0.92 -12.65
N THR A 265 1.60 -0.95 -11.31
CA THR A 265 1.61 -2.22 -10.55
C THR A 265 0.24 -2.88 -10.49
N ALA A 266 -0.83 -2.11 -10.43
CA ALA A 266 -2.19 -2.62 -10.48
C ALA A 266 -2.51 -3.23 -11.86
N CYS A 267 -2.18 -2.56 -12.95
CA CYS A 267 -2.34 -3.08 -14.31
C CYS A 267 -1.56 -4.38 -14.51
N GLU A 268 -0.31 -4.44 -14.04
CA GLU A 268 0.52 -5.64 -14.13
C GLU A 268 -0.11 -6.83 -13.38
N LEU A 269 -0.60 -6.59 -12.14
CA LEU A 269 -1.29 -7.62 -11.35
C LEU A 269 -2.55 -8.14 -12.06
N ILE A 270 -3.37 -7.24 -12.64
CA ILE A 270 -4.60 -7.64 -13.34
C ILE A 270 -4.29 -8.39 -14.64
N ARG A 271 -3.32 -7.91 -15.40
CA ARG A 271 -2.85 -8.56 -16.63
C ARG A 271 -2.42 -10.01 -16.36
N ASP A 272 -1.59 -10.20 -15.33
CA ASP A 272 -1.13 -11.52 -14.92
C ASP A 272 -2.29 -12.38 -14.40
N SER A 273 -3.22 -11.80 -13.64
CA SER A 273 -4.41 -12.47 -13.15
C SER A 273 -5.28 -13.01 -14.30
N GLN A 274 -5.55 -12.18 -15.32
CA GLN A 274 -6.29 -12.62 -16.50
C GLN A 274 -5.54 -13.75 -17.23
N THR A 275 -4.22 -13.65 -17.36
CA THR A 275 -3.39 -14.67 -18.00
C THR A 275 -3.43 -15.98 -17.21
N THR A 276 -3.28 -15.91 -15.90
CA THR A 276 -3.34 -17.06 -14.99
C THR A 276 -4.71 -17.76 -15.05
N LEU A 277 -5.79 -16.99 -15.02
CA LEU A 277 -7.16 -17.54 -15.07
C LEU A 277 -7.49 -18.14 -16.44
N LYS A 278 -6.99 -17.56 -17.54
CA LYS A 278 -7.08 -18.20 -18.88
C LYS A 278 -6.36 -19.55 -18.93
N GLN A 279 -5.18 -19.65 -18.31
CA GLN A 279 -4.44 -20.91 -18.21
C GLN A 279 -5.15 -21.91 -17.30
N MET A 280 -5.73 -21.44 -16.18
CA MET A 280 -6.49 -22.27 -15.24
C MET A 280 -7.70 -22.94 -15.91
N ARG A 281 -8.36 -22.29 -16.87
CA ARG A 281 -9.43 -22.90 -17.68
C ARG A 281 -8.99 -24.10 -18.50
N GLN A 282 -7.70 -24.25 -18.79
CA GLN A 282 -7.20 -25.45 -19.47
C GLN A 282 -7.15 -26.64 -18.51
N ASP A 283 -6.89 -26.38 -17.23
CA ASP A 283 -6.88 -27.40 -16.18
C ASP A 283 -8.31 -27.69 -15.66
N PHE A 284 -9.22 -26.69 -15.70
CA PHE A 284 -10.60 -26.75 -15.19
C PHE A 284 -11.56 -26.13 -16.22
N PRO A 285 -12.07 -26.92 -17.19
CA PRO A 285 -12.74 -26.39 -18.38
C PRO A 285 -14.09 -25.70 -18.10
N ASN A 286 -14.71 -25.99 -16.95
CA ASN A 286 -16.02 -25.44 -16.58
C ASN A 286 -15.95 -24.27 -15.60
N LEU A 287 -14.75 -23.72 -15.34
CA LEU A 287 -14.60 -22.50 -14.51
C LEU A 287 -15.43 -21.35 -15.07
N SER A 288 -16.32 -20.80 -14.24
CA SER A 288 -17.29 -19.75 -14.58
C SER A 288 -17.36 -18.61 -13.59
N ASP A 289 -16.98 -18.84 -12.32
CA ASP A 289 -17.26 -17.94 -11.21
C ASP A 289 -15.99 -17.55 -10.47
N ILE A 290 -15.89 -16.27 -10.09
CA ILE A 290 -14.81 -15.76 -9.26
C ILE A 290 -15.42 -15.22 -7.98
N TYR A 291 -14.92 -15.70 -6.84
CA TYR A 291 -15.22 -15.18 -5.52
C TYR A 291 -13.95 -14.65 -4.84
N THR A 292 -14.07 -13.56 -4.11
CA THR A 292 -13.02 -13.02 -3.25
C THR A 292 -13.61 -12.42 -1.98
N ILE A 293 -12.75 -12.15 -1.01
CA ILE A 293 -13.08 -11.37 0.18
C ILE A 293 -12.05 -10.26 0.29
N ALA A 294 -12.54 -9.04 0.46
CA ALA A 294 -11.71 -7.91 0.80
C ALA A 294 -11.67 -7.74 2.32
N ILE A 295 -10.47 -7.85 2.89
CA ILE A 295 -10.25 -7.64 4.34
C ILE A 295 -9.90 -6.18 4.60
N HIS A 296 -9.27 -5.52 3.62
CA HIS A 296 -8.88 -4.13 3.71
C HIS A 296 -9.76 -3.26 2.81
N PRO A 297 -10.23 -2.07 3.26
CA PRO A 297 -11.12 -1.21 2.47
C PRO A 297 -10.58 -0.85 1.07
N LEU A 298 -9.25 -0.64 0.95
CA LEU A 298 -8.62 -0.40 -0.35
C LEU A 298 -8.82 -1.58 -1.33
N SER A 299 -8.69 -2.81 -0.83
CA SER A 299 -8.90 -4.02 -1.65
C SER A 299 -10.36 -4.18 -2.05
N GLU A 300 -11.28 -3.76 -1.19
CA GLU A 300 -12.72 -3.74 -1.49
C GLU A 300 -13.04 -2.72 -2.59
N ASP A 301 -12.60 -1.47 -2.44
CA ASP A 301 -12.80 -0.42 -3.45
C ASP A 301 -12.17 -0.81 -4.79
N PHE A 302 -11.00 -1.41 -4.76
CA PHE A 302 -10.34 -1.91 -5.97
C PHE A 302 -11.17 -2.98 -6.67
N ALA A 303 -11.63 -3.98 -5.95
CA ALA A 303 -12.48 -5.03 -6.52
C ALA A 303 -13.82 -4.48 -7.04
N LEU A 304 -14.46 -3.55 -6.31
CA LEU A 304 -15.70 -2.91 -6.74
C LEU A 304 -15.47 -2.07 -8.01
N THR A 305 -14.34 -1.36 -8.11
CA THR A 305 -13.96 -0.58 -9.30
C THR A 305 -13.80 -1.49 -10.53
N LEU A 306 -13.22 -2.67 -10.36
CA LEU A 306 -13.14 -3.68 -11.43
C LEU A 306 -14.51 -4.28 -11.79
N GLY A 307 -15.56 -4.00 -10.99
CA GLY A 307 -16.93 -4.42 -11.25
C GLY A 307 -17.35 -5.70 -10.55
N PHE A 308 -16.62 -6.14 -9.51
CA PHE A 308 -17.12 -7.15 -8.57
C PHE A 308 -18.37 -6.63 -7.88
N ARG A 309 -19.23 -7.54 -7.50
CA ARG A 309 -20.49 -7.22 -6.79
C ARG A 309 -20.43 -7.79 -5.38
N GLN A 310 -20.85 -6.99 -4.43
CA GLN A 310 -21.07 -7.47 -3.08
C GLN A 310 -22.23 -8.47 -3.06
N MET A 311 -21.98 -9.60 -2.42
CA MET A 311 -22.97 -10.62 -2.16
C MET A 311 -23.63 -10.38 -0.79
N LYS A 312 -24.27 -11.38 -0.22
CA LYS A 312 -24.92 -11.28 1.08
C LYS A 312 -23.95 -10.82 2.16
N ALA A 313 -24.34 -9.80 2.91
CA ALA A 313 -23.57 -9.28 4.03
C ALA A 313 -23.42 -10.33 5.14
N ASP A 314 -22.28 -10.31 5.81
CA ASP A 314 -22.00 -11.13 6.98
C ASP A 314 -22.68 -10.51 8.21
N PRO A 315 -23.53 -11.24 8.97
CA PRO A 315 -24.17 -10.69 10.16
C PRO A 315 -23.21 -10.46 11.33
N ASP A 316 -22.07 -11.14 11.35
CA ASP A 316 -21.12 -11.17 12.47
C ASP A 316 -19.85 -10.34 12.21
N SER A 317 -19.68 -9.79 10.98
CA SER A 317 -18.50 -8.99 10.59
C SER A 317 -18.84 -8.00 9.48
N SER A 318 -17.92 -7.07 9.20
CA SER A 318 -18.01 -6.15 8.05
C SER A 318 -17.63 -6.81 6.71
N LEU A 319 -17.28 -8.09 6.71
CA LEU A 319 -16.85 -8.81 5.52
C LEU A 319 -18.04 -9.22 4.65
N CYS A 320 -17.83 -9.25 3.36
CA CYS A 320 -18.77 -9.81 2.40
C CYS A 320 -18.01 -10.57 1.30
N TRP A 321 -18.68 -11.52 0.69
CA TRP A 321 -18.21 -12.09 -0.55
C TRP A 321 -18.36 -11.07 -1.67
N LEU A 322 -17.32 -10.95 -2.47
CA LEU A 322 -17.31 -10.23 -3.73
C LEU A 322 -17.29 -11.23 -4.87
N TYR A 323 -18.17 -11.06 -5.82
CA TYR A 323 -18.41 -12.00 -6.92
C TYR A 323 -18.29 -11.33 -8.28
N MET A 324 -17.73 -12.05 -9.24
CA MET A 324 -17.74 -11.68 -10.66
C MET A 324 -17.75 -12.93 -11.54
N PRO A 325 -18.55 -12.97 -12.64
CA PRO A 325 -18.40 -13.99 -13.65
C PRO A 325 -16.99 -13.97 -14.27
N LEU A 326 -16.38 -15.13 -14.42
CA LEU A 326 -15.01 -15.25 -14.95
C LEU A 326 -14.89 -14.67 -16.36
N ASP A 327 -15.86 -14.90 -17.23
CA ASP A 327 -15.84 -14.35 -18.60
C ASP A 327 -15.82 -12.81 -18.59
N ARG A 328 -16.57 -12.21 -17.68
CA ARG A 328 -16.56 -10.75 -17.50
C ARG A 328 -15.19 -10.25 -17.06
N PHE A 329 -14.56 -10.91 -16.08
CA PHE A 329 -13.22 -10.55 -15.63
C PHE A 329 -12.18 -10.67 -16.74
N LEU A 330 -12.24 -11.74 -17.54
CA LEU A 330 -11.31 -11.98 -18.65
C LEU A 330 -11.50 -11.00 -19.82
N ALA A 331 -12.67 -10.37 -19.92
CA ALA A 331 -13.00 -9.37 -20.93
C ALA A 331 -12.83 -7.93 -20.46
N LEU A 332 -12.38 -7.70 -19.20
CA LEU A 332 -12.17 -6.35 -18.69
C LEU A 332 -11.07 -5.62 -19.47
N ASP A 333 -11.39 -4.42 -19.90
CA ASP A 333 -10.40 -3.40 -20.26
C ASP A 333 -9.95 -2.71 -18.95
N TYR A 334 -9.04 -3.39 -18.24
CA TYR A 334 -8.59 -2.95 -16.93
C TYR A 334 -7.75 -1.68 -16.99
N GLU A 335 -7.08 -1.40 -18.10
CA GLU A 335 -6.25 -0.20 -18.26
C GLU A 335 -7.13 1.06 -18.20
N ASP A 336 -8.24 1.07 -18.93
CA ASP A 336 -9.20 2.18 -18.93
C ASP A 336 -9.91 2.31 -17.57
N ILE A 337 -10.32 1.18 -16.97
CA ILE A 337 -10.99 1.16 -15.66
C ILE A 337 -10.08 1.70 -14.56
N LEU A 338 -8.82 1.25 -14.53
CA LEU A 338 -7.86 1.59 -13.48
C LEU A 338 -7.25 2.98 -13.64
N LEU A 339 -7.34 3.59 -14.83
CA LEU A 339 -6.89 4.97 -15.05
C LEU A 339 -7.58 5.98 -14.12
N ASN A 340 -8.84 5.70 -13.77
CA ASN A 340 -9.66 6.57 -12.92
C ASN A 340 -9.71 6.12 -11.44
N PHE A 341 -8.96 5.09 -11.06
CA PHE A 341 -8.89 4.62 -9.68
C PHE A 341 -8.03 5.57 -8.84
N ASP A 342 -8.50 5.90 -7.64
CA ASP A 342 -7.77 6.79 -6.72
C ASP A 342 -6.72 6.01 -5.91
N TYR A 343 -5.49 5.96 -6.42
CA TYR A 343 -4.34 5.30 -5.77
C TYR A 343 -3.84 6.04 -4.53
N SER A 344 -4.25 7.30 -4.34
CA SER A 344 -3.86 8.13 -3.20
C SER A 344 -4.75 7.90 -1.98
N ARG A 345 -5.89 7.24 -2.15
CA ARG A 345 -6.88 7.03 -1.10
C ARG A 345 -6.35 6.07 -0.05
N GLN A 346 -6.07 6.62 1.13
CA GLN A 346 -5.63 5.82 2.28
C GLN A 346 -6.81 5.58 3.21
N TYR A 347 -6.95 4.33 3.58
CA TYR A 347 -7.92 3.88 4.56
C TYR A 347 -7.18 3.80 5.90
N GLY A 348 -7.54 4.72 6.84
CA GLY A 348 -6.99 4.82 8.18
C GLY A 348 -7.44 3.68 9.09
#